data_091e8fd29a226ca1e966b95b5e9a5636
#
_entry.id   091e8fd29a226ca1e966b95b5e9a5636
#
_cell.length_a   1.000
_cell.length_b   1.000
_cell.length_c   1.000
_cell.angle_alpha   90.00
_cell.angle_beta   90.00
_cell.angle_gamma   90.00
#
_symmetry.space_group_name_H-M   'P 1'
#
loop_
_entity.id
_entity.type
_entity.pdbx_description
1 polymer ?
#
loop_
_entity_poly.entity_id
_entity_poly.type
_entity_poly.pdbx_seq_one_letter_code
_entity_poly.pdbx_strand_id
1 'polypeptide(L)'
;VKAWVGGMNYKHFQYDMVKQGKRQIGSTFKPFVYATAIDQLHLSPCDTLPRSQITIEANKYGNPEPWSPRNDDGNYSGYMTLESALASSVNTVTARLMDRTGPQPVVDLANKLGVEQDILAVPSIALGTPDISVYEMVAAYSTFANKGVYTRPVMITSIEDKNGTILY
;
A
#
# COMPACT_ATOMS: atom_id res chain seq x y z
N VAL A 1 -3.44 2.43 -19.62
CA VAL A 1 -1.99 2.19 -19.43
C VAL A 1 -1.22 2.95 -20.48
N LYS A 2 -0.14 3.66 -20.10
CA LYS A 2 0.69 4.44 -21.05
C LYS A 2 2.00 3.71 -21.42
N ALA A 3 2.51 2.89 -20.52
CA ALA A 3 3.72 2.08 -20.75
C ALA A 3 3.65 0.79 -19.94
N TRP A 4 4.23 -0.26 -20.50
CA TRP A 4 4.36 -1.56 -19.84
C TRP A 4 5.63 -2.26 -20.31
N VAL A 5 6.54 -2.54 -19.37
CA VAL A 5 7.76 -3.27 -19.63
C VAL A 5 7.83 -4.44 -18.65
N GLY A 6 7.36 -5.60 -19.05
CA GLY A 6 7.29 -6.80 -18.23
C GLY A 6 8.64 -7.52 -18.06
N GLY A 7 9.61 -7.27 -18.95
CA GLY A 7 10.94 -7.88 -18.91
C GLY A 7 11.81 -7.42 -20.07
N MET A 8 13.12 -7.62 -19.96
CA MET A 8 14.08 -7.14 -20.97
C MET A 8 14.13 -8.02 -22.25
N ASN A 9 13.87 -9.30 -22.14
CA ASN A 9 13.99 -10.22 -23.28
C ASN A 9 12.98 -11.37 -23.18
N TYR A 10 11.84 -11.21 -23.84
CA TYR A 10 10.76 -12.20 -23.86
C TYR A 10 11.17 -13.57 -24.42
N LYS A 11 12.11 -13.61 -25.37
CA LYS A 11 12.60 -14.88 -25.96
C LYS A 11 13.23 -15.81 -24.93
N HIS A 12 13.92 -15.24 -23.93
CA HIS A 12 14.67 -16.00 -22.92
C HIS A 12 13.97 -16.09 -21.59
N PHE A 13 13.07 -15.11 -21.30
CA PHE A 13 12.39 -15.03 -20.01
C PHE A 13 10.97 -14.49 -20.23
N GLN A 14 10.01 -15.39 -20.22
CA GLN A 14 8.60 -15.09 -20.52
C GLN A 14 7.77 -14.75 -19.26
N TYR A 15 8.40 -14.29 -18.22
CA TYR A 15 7.76 -13.91 -16.97
C TYR A 15 7.53 -12.40 -16.93
N ASP A 16 6.27 -12.00 -16.76
CA ASP A 16 5.90 -10.59 -16.68
C ASP A 16 6.11 -10.05 -15.25
N MET A 17 7.19 -9.30 -15.06
CA MET A 17 7.55 -8.70 -13.78
C MET A 17 6.54 -7.66 -13.28
N VAL A 18 5.72 -7.09 -14.15
CA VAL A 18 4.73 -6.08 -13.77
C VAL A 18 3.48 -6.72 -13.18
N LYS A 19 2.97 -7.79 -13.79
CA LYS A 19 1.72 -8.43 -13.37
C LYS A 19 1.93 -9.71 -12.57
N GLN A 20 2.88 -10.56 -12.98
CA GLN A 20 3.13 -11.83 -12.32
C GLN A 20 4.13 -11.69 -11.17
N GLY A 21 5.10 -10.76 -11.31
CA GLY A 21 6.10 -10.50 -10.29
C GLY A 21 5.49 -9.87 -9.04
N LYS A 22 5.50 -10.61 -7.94
CA LYS A 22 5.09 -10.10 -6.62
C LYS A 22 6.31 -9.93 -5.76
N ARG A 23 6.36 -8.84 -5.02
CA ARG A 23 7.44 -8.51 -4.09
C ARG A 23 6.90 -7.77 -2.89
N GLN A 24 7.63 -7.89 -1.80
CA GLN A 24 7.39 -7.10 -0.60
C GLN A 24 7.43 -5.61 -0.94
N ILE A 25 6.30 -4.93 -0.70
CA ILE A 25 6.10 -3.55 -1.15
C ILE A 25 6.69 -2.49 -0.22
N GLY A 26 7.06 -2.88 1.01
CA GLY A 26 7.72 -1.98 1.97
C GLY A 26 6.89 -0.73 2.27
N SER A 27 7.58 0.37 2.50
CA SER A 27 6.96 1.65 2.90
C SER A 27 5.99 2.24 1.87
N THR A 28 5.89 1.69 0.67
CA THR A 28 4.85 2.10 -0.30
C THR A 28 3.44 1.72 0.16
N PHE A 29 3.30 0.87 1.17
CA PHE A 29 2.00 0.55 1.78
C PHE A 29 1.53 1.58 2.83
N LYS A 30 2.39 2.42 3.35
CA LYS A 30 2.04 3.41 4.39
C LYS A 30 0.88 4.34 4.02
N PRO A 31 0.74 4.85 2.78
CA PRO A 31 -0.41 5.69 2.42
C PRO A 31 -1.77 5.03 2.68
N PHE A 32 -1.89 3.70 2.57
CA PHE A 32 -3.14 2.99 2.90
C PHE A 32 -3.45 3.06 4.39
N VAL A 33 -2.44 2.91 5.25
CA VAL A 33 -2.57 3.04 6.71
C VAL A 33 -3.00 4.45 7.10
N TYR A 34 -2.34 5.46 6.50
CA TYR A 34 -2.65 6.87 6.77
C TYR A 34 -4.05 7.24 6.27
N ALA A 35 -4.43 6.81 5.07
CA ALA A 35 -5.77 7.06 4.53
C ALA A 35 -6.85 6.44 5.42
N THR A 36 -6.67 5.19 5.85
CA THR A 36 -7.59 4.51 6.79
C THR A 36 -7.68 5.26 8.10
N ALA A 37 -6.55 5.71 8.66
CA ALA A 37 -6.53 6.42 9.93
C ALA A 37 -7.20 7.80 9.85
N ILE A 38 -6.97 8.54 8.77
CA ILE A 38 -7.64 9.83 8.51
C ILE A 38 -9.15 9.64 8.43
N ASP A 39 -9.60 8.64 7.67
CA ASP A 39 -11.02 8.36 7.50
C ASP A 39 -11.70 7.90 8.80
N GLN A 40 -11.17 6.88 9.45
CA GLN A 40 -11.82 6.26 10.61
C GLN A 40 -11.64 7.01 11.93
N LEU A 41 -10.49 7.65 12.12
CA LEU A 41 -10.17 8.36 13.36
C LEU A 41 -10.39 9.87 13.24
N HIS A 42 -10.88 10.34 12.08
CA HIS A 42 -11.12 11.75 11.77
C HIS A 42 -9.88 12.63 12.02
N LEU A 43 -8.69 12.10 11.71
CA LEU A 43 -7.42 12.79 11.87
C LEU A 43 -7.16 13.76 10.72
N SER A 44 -6.44 14.83 11.04
CA SER A 44 -5.90 15.77 10.07
C SER A 44 -4.43 15.45 9.76
N PRO A 45 -3.91 15.76 8.57
CA PRO A 45 -2.47 15.72 8.29
C PRO A 45 -1.61 16.54 9.25
N CYS A 46 -2.20 17.58 9.90
CA CYS A 46 -1.55 18.43 10.88
C CYS A 46 -1.55 17.83 12.31
N ASP A 47 -2.33 16.78 12.58
CA ASP A 47 -2.34 16.14 13.89
C ASP A 47 -0.99 15.48 14.16
N THR A 48 -0.58 15.53 15.44
CA THR A 48 0.73 15.06 15.85
C THR A 48 0.66 13.75 16.61
N LEU A 49 1.62 12.87 16.36
CA LEU A 49 1.84 11.64 17.10
C LEU A 49 3.30 11.54 17.59
N PRO A 50 3.53 10.88 18.74
CA PRO A 50 4.88 10.69 19.24
C PRO A 50 5.66 9.69 18.39
N ARG A 51 6.96 9.96 18.23
CA ARG A 51 7.92 9.06 17.57
C ARG A 51 8.43 7.95 18.49
N SER A 52 8.09 7.97 19.77
CA SER A 52 8.58 6.99 20.74
C SER A 52 8.32 5.56 20.30
N GLN A 53 9.11 4.62 20.79
CA GLN A 53 8.91 3.20 20.53
C GLN A 53 7.49 2.77 20.85
N ILE A 54 7.00 1.79 20.13
CA ILE A 54 5.71 1.15 20.34
C ILE A 54 5.88 -0.35 20.19
N THR A 55 5.19 -1.10 21.04
CA THR A 55 5.03 -2.54 20.93
C THR A 55 3.54 -2.86 20.79
N ILE A 56 3.18 -3.59 19.78
CA ILE A 56 1.84 -4.17 19.63
C ILE A 56 1.94 -5.59 20.19
N GLU A 57 1.17 -5.84 21.25
CA GLU A 57 1.22 -7.09 22.00
C GLU A 57 0.86 -8.31 21.14
N ALA A 58 1.39 -9.47 21.53
CA ALA A 58 1.04 -10.73 20.89
C ALA A 58 -0.47 -11.00 20.92
N ASN A 59 -0.97 -11.62 19.89
CA ASN A 59 -2.38 -12.01 19.71
C ASN A 59 -3.40 -10.86 19.68
N LYS A 60 -2.98 -9.59 19.77
CA LYS A 60 -3.90 -8.45 19.67
C LYS A 60 -4.65 -8.41 18.34
N TYR A 61 -3.98 -8.77 17.25
CA TYR A 61 -4.51 -8.82 15.89
C TYR A 61 -4.14 -10.13 15.19
N GLY A 62 -4.08 -11.24 15.92
CA GLY A 62 -3.68 -12.53 15.38
C GLY A 62 -2.17 -12.68 15.12
N ASN A 63 -1.36 -11.72 15.49
CA ASN A 63 0.10 -11.81 15.43
C ASN A 63 0.61 -12.74 16.55
N PRO A 64 1.42 -13.77 16.23
CA PRO A 64 1.83 -14.77 17.23
C PRO A 64 2.79 -14.19 18.29
N GLU A 65 3.54 -13.15 17.94
CA GLU A 65 4.55 -12.52 18.81
C GLU A 65 4.33 -11.01 18.91
N PRO A 66 4.85 -10.36 19.97
CA PRO A 66 4.84 -8.90 20.06
C PRO A 66 5.60 -8.28 18.89
N TRP A 67 5.07 -7.20 18.34
CA TRP A 67 5.68 -6.53 17.20
C TRP A 67 6.12 -5.10 17.57
N SER A 68 7.42 -4.82 17.44
CA SER A 68 8.05 -3.55 17.77
C SER A 68 8.90 -3.03 16.61
N PRO A 69 8.34 -2.20 15.71
CA PRO A 69 9.11 -1.66 14.59
C PRO A 69 10.15 -0.64 15.05
N ARG A 70 11.27 -0.57 14.32
CA ARG A 70 12.31 0.41 14.53
C ARG A 70 12.25 1.51 13.48
N ASN A 71 12.59 2.74 13.87
CA ASN A 71 12.82 3.81 12.90
C ASN A 71 14.20 3.66 12.27
N ASP A 72 14.29 3.89 10.96
CA ASP A 72 15.52 3.70 10.20
C ASP A 72 16.63 4.70 10.62
N ASP A 73 16.22 5.91 11.06
CA ASP A 73 17.12 6.94 11.57
C ASP A 73 17.49 6.76 13.06
N GLY A 74 16.95 5.73 13.73
CA GLY A 74 17.15 5.46 15.15
C GLY A 74 16.63 6.54 16.11
N ASN A 75 15.88 7.54 15.60
CA ASN A 75 15.36 8.63 16.42
C ASN A 75 13.94 8.32 16.92
N TYR A 76 13.75 8.37 18.22
CA TYR A 76 12.50 8.09 18.91
C TYR A 76 11.99 9.26 19.75
N SER A 77 12.58 10.44 19.59
CA SER A 77 12.22 11.63 20.39
C SER A 77 11.20 12.52 19.69
N GLY A 78 10.42 13.23 20.51
CA GLY A 78 9.50 14.27 20.03
C GLY A 78 8.22 13.75 19.39
N TYR A 79 7.52 14.70 18.77
CA TYR A 79 6.26 14.50 18.04
C TYR A 79 6.44 14.93 16.59
N MET A 80 5.67 14.33 15.70
CA MET A 80 5.62 14.72 14.29
C MET A 80 4.18 14.83 13.82
N THR A 81 3.91 15.75 12.91
CA THR A 81 2.64 15.76 12.18
C THR A 81 2.53 14.50 11.32
N LEU A 82 1.31 14.08 11.02
CA LEU A 82 1.08 12.92 10.14
C LEU A 82 1.72 13.12 8.78
N GLU A 83 1.61 14.35 8.22
CA GLU A 83 2.25 14.72 6.95
C GLU A 83 3.77 14.51 7.00
N SER A 84 4.45 15.10 8.00
CA SER A 84 5.90 14.98 8.15
C SER A 84 6.34 13.53 8.42
N ALA A 85 5.55 12.79 9.19
CA ALA A 85 5.86 11.39 9.51
C ALA A 85 5.73 10.47 8.29
N LEU A 86 4.74 10.71 7.43
CA LEU A 86 4.61 9.99 6.16
C LEU A 86 5.73 10.37 5.19
N ALA A 87 6.00 11.67 5.02
CA ALA A 87 7.07 12.16 4.14
C ALA A 87 8.45 11.62 4.53
N SER A 88 8.73 11.50 5.85
CA SER A 88 9.97 10.93 6.39
C SER A 88 9.91 9.43 6.59
N SER A 89 8.82 8.79 6.20
CA SER A 89 8.63 7.34 6.31
C SER A 89 8.83 6.75 7.72
N VAL A 90 8.38 7.46 8.76
CA VAL A 90 8.59 7.06 10.16
C VAL A 90 7.79 5.82 10.53
N ASN A 91 8.47 4.75 10.92
CA ASN A 91 7.86 3.45 11.17
C ASN A 91 6.99 3.44 12.44
N THR A 92 7.45 4.04 13.52
CA THR A 92 6.73 4.02 14.80
C THR A 92 5.43 4.81 14.76
N VAL A 93 5.38 5.91 14.01
CA VAL A 93 4.13 6.69 13.80
C VAL A 93 3.13 5.86 12.98
N THR A 94 3.60 5.21 11.91
CA THR A 94 2.73 4.34 11.10
C THR A 94 2.19 3.17 11.93
N ALA A 95 3.03 2.56 12.77
CA ALA A 95 2.60 1.48 13.67
C ALA A 95 1.54 1.94 14.68
N ARG A 96 1.64 3.18 15.19
CA ARG A 96 0.61 3.75 16.08
C ARG A 96 -0.72 3.95 15.36
N LEU A 97 -0.69 4.39 14.12
CA LEU A 97 -1.91 4.49 13.32
C LEU A 97 -2.51 3.11 13.10
N MET A 98 -1.70 2.13 12.71
CA MET A 98 -2.12 0.73 12.56
C MET A 98 -2.71 0.14 13.84
N ASP A 99 -2.10 0.42 15.00
CA ASP A 99 -2.60 -0.05 16.30
C ASP A 99 -3.97 0.59 16.67
N ARG A 100 -4.22 1.80 16.22
CA ARG A 100 -5.48 2.51 16.50
C ARG A 100 -6.61 2.11 15.54
N THR A 101 -6.31 1.83 14.28
CA THR A 101 -7.31 1.41 13.28
C THR A 101 -7.54 -0.10 13.28
N GLY A 102 -6.55 -0.87 13.67
CA GLY A 102 -6.46 -2.30 13.39
C GLY A 102 -6.05 -2.59 11.94
N PRO A 103 -5.51 -3.79 11.67
CA PRO A 103 -5.04 -4.13 10.31
C PRO A 103 -6.17 -4.44 9.32
N GLN A 104 -7.31 -4.99 9.76
CA GLN A 104 -8.37 -5.40 8.84
C GLN A 104 -8.95 -4.23 8.02
N PRO A 105 -9.28 -3.06 8.59
CA PRO A 105 -9.76 -1.92 7.80
C PRO A 105 -8.75 -1.43 6.75
N VAL A 106 -7.45 -1.57 7.02
CA VAL A 106 -6.39 -1.21 6.06
C VAL A 106 -6.37 -2.18 4.88
N VAL A 107 -6.53 -3.48 5.15
CA VAL A 107 -6.68 -4.51 4.11
C VAL A 107 -7.93 -4.25 3.27
N ASP A 108 -9.06 -3.96 3.93
CA ASP A 108 -10.31 -3.66 3.25
C ASP A 108 -10.19 -2.44 2.31
N LEU A 109 -9.47 -1.41 2.75
CA LEU A 109 -9.17 -0.25 1.89
C LEU A 109 -8.27 -0.66 0.70
N ALA A 110 -7.20 -1.40 0.94
CA ALA A 110 -6.31 -1.86 -0.13
C ALA A 110 -7.08 -2.65 -1.20
N ASN A 111 -7.97 -3.55 -0.79
CA ASN A 111 -8.82 -4.31 -1.70
C ASN A 111 -9.78 -3.42 -2.49
N LYS A 112 -10.41 -2.42 -1.86
CA LYS A 112 -11.26 -1.42 -2.54
C LYS A 112 -10.49 -0.60 -3.57
N LEU A 113 -9.20 -0.40 -3.36
CA LEU A 113 -8.31 0.32 -4.27
C LEU A 113 -7.72 -0.57 -5.38
N GLY A 114 -8.11 -1.85 -5.44
CA GLY A 114 -7.76 -2.77 -6.53
C GLY A 114 -6.58 -3.70 -6.25
N VAL A 115 -6.16 -3.84 -4.99
CA VAL A 115 -5.25 -4.91 -4.59
C VAL A 115 -6.07 -6.20 -4.50
N GLU A 116 -5.76 -7.16 -5.36
CA GLU A 116 -6.46 -8.46 -5.44
C GLU A 116 -5.74 -9.54 -4.61
N GLN A 117 -4.51 -9.26 -4.16
CA GLN A 117 -3.73 -10.17 -3.34
C GLN A 117 -4.40 -10.38 -1.98
N ASP A 118 -4.49 -11.64 -1.55
CA ASP A 118 -4.90 -11.97 -0.19
C ASP A 118 -3.84 -11.50 0.81
N ILE A 119 -4.21 -10.56 1.67
CA ILE A 119 -3.34 -9.94 2.66
C ILE A 119 -3.76 -10.41 4.05
N LEU A 120 -2.87 -11.10 4.74
CA LEU A 120 -3.09 -11.44 6.14
C LEU A 120 -3.13 -10.16 7.00
N ALA A 121 -4.25 -9.93 7.70
CA ALA A 121 -4.47 -8.73 8.49
C ALA A 121 -3.70 -8.78 9.83
N VAL A 122 -2.41 -8.53 9.78
CA VAL A 122 -1.50 -8.47 10.94
C VAL A 122 -0.80 -7.11 11.02
N PRO A 123 -0.33 -6.67 12.20
CA PRO A 123 0.25 -5.33 12.36
C PRO A 123 1.43 -5.01 11.45
N SER A 124 2.22 -6.01 11.08
CA SER A 124 3.43 -5.82 10.25
C SER A 124 3.13 -5.34 8.82
N ILE A 125 1.89 -5.46 8.34
CA ILE A 125 1.50 -4.88 7.04
C ILE A 125 1.67 -3.35 7.02
N ALA A 126 1.70 -2.70 8.18
CA ALA A 126 2.02 -1.27 8.29
C ALA A 126 3.34 -0.88 7.62
N LEU A 127 4.29 -1.81 7.55
CA LEU A 127 5.59 -1.62 6.91
C LEU A 127 5.69 -2.30 5.54
N GLY A 128 4.55 -2.76 4.99
CA GLY A 128 4.47 -3.33 3.66
C GLY A 128 5.09 -4.72 3.53
N THR A 129 4.84 -5.59 4.50
CA THR A 129 5.26 -7.00 4.44
C THR A 129 4.57 -7.83 3.34
N PRO A 130 3.37 -7.51 2.84
CA PRO A 130 2.77 -8.27 1.76
C PRO A 130 3.54 -8.20 0.44
N ASP A 131 3.49 -9.31 -0.30
CA ASP A 131 4.00 -9.40 -1.66
C ASP A 131 2.89 -9.03 -2.65
N ILE A 132 3.01 -7.86 -3.29
CA ILE A 132 2.02 -7.32 -4.23
C ILE A 132 2.69 -7.01 -5.56
N SER A 133 1.96 -7.14 -6.67
CA SER A 133 2.47 -6.83 -7.99
C SER A 133 2.56 -5.32 -8.24
N VAL A 134 3.46 -4.91 -9.13
CA VAL A 134 3.54 -3.51 -9.59
C VAL A 134 2.22 -3.06 -10.20
N TYR A 135 1.54 -3.94 -10.94
CA TYR A 135 0.24 -3.67 -11.55
C TYR A 135 -0.80 -3.26 -10.52
N GLU A 136 -0.96 -4.03 -9.44
CA GLU A 136 -1.92 -3.76 -8.36
C GLU A 136 -1.57 -2.47 -7.61
N MET A 137 -0.28 -2.26 -7.31
CA MET A 137 0.16 -1.04 -6.62
C MET A 137 -0.05 0.21 -7.47
N VAL A 138 0.23 0.16 -8.78
CA VAL A 138 -0.03 1.29 -9.68
C VAL A 138 -1.53 1.55 -9.80
N ALA A 139 -2.37 0.51 -9.88
CA ALA A 139 -3.83 0.67 -9.89
C ALA A 139 -4.33 1.37 -8.62
N ALA A 140 -3.86 0.92 -7.46
CA ALA A 140 -4.23 1.50 -6.17
C ALA A 140 -3.76 2.97 -6.04
N TYR A 141 -2.52 3.27 -6.41
CA TYR A 141 -2.00 4.64 -6.40
C TYR A 141 -2.72 5.55 -7.42
N SER A 142 -3.16 5.00 -8.55
CA SER A 142 -3.97 5.75 -9.51
C SER A 142 -5.28 6.25 -8.91
N THR A 143 -5.84 5.53 -7.93
CA THR A 143 -7.04 5.96 -7.21
C THR A 143 -6.77 7.21 -6.37
N PHE A 144 -5.63 7.30 -5.68
CA PHE A 144 -5.24 8.53 -4.98
C PHE A 144 -5.08 9.70 -5.97
N ALA A 145 -4.40 9.48 -7.10
CA ALA A 145 -4.23 10.50 -8.14
C ALA A 145 -5.56 10.92 -8.78
N ASN A 146 -6.54 10.02 -8.85
CA ASN A 146 -7.86 10.23 -9.43
C ASN A 146 -8.91 10.64 -8.38
N LYS A 147 -8.52 11.38 -7.36
CA LYS A 147 -9.41 11.94 -6.32
C LYS A 147 -10.27 10.89 -5.60
N GLY A 148 -9.72 9.69 -5.40
CA GLY A 148 -10.39 8.58 -4.71
C GLY A 148 -11.28 7.71 -5.61
N VAL A 149 -11.35 7.97 -6.90
CA VAL A 149 -12.14 7.18 -7.85
C VAL A 149 -11.26 6.06 -8.42
N TYR A 150 -11.55 4.82 -8.03
CA TYR A 150 -10.88 3.66 -8.59
C TYR A 150 -11.24 3.46 -10.06
N THR A 151 -10.24 3.23 -10.89
CA THR A 151 -10.40 2.89 -12.30
C THR A 151 -9.51 1.71 -12.64
N ARG A 152 -10.10 0.63 -13.10
CA ARG A 152 -9.33 -0.54 -13.52
C ARG A 152 -8.39 -0.15 -14.67
N PRO A 153 -7.09 -0.49 -14.61
CA PRO A 153 -6.16 -0.20 -15.68
C PRO A 153 -6.58 -0.90 -16.98
N VAL A 154 -6.74 -0.13 -18.06
CA VAL A 154 -7.11 -0.63 -19.39
C VAL A 154 -5.91 -0.50 -20.32
N MET A 155 -5.56 -1.58 -21.01
CA MET A 155 -4.48 -1.61 -22.01
C MET A 155 -5.01 -1.49 -23.44
N ILE A 156 -6.16 -2.12 -23.72
CA ILE A 156 -6.79 -2.16 -25.04
C ILE A 156 -8.12 -1.44 -24.92
N THR A 157 -8.31 -0.40 -25.71
CA THR A 157 -9.54 0.41 -25.72
C THR A 157 -10.49 0.02 -26.87
N SER A 158 -9.93 -0.47 -27.97
CA SER A 158 -10.69 -1.02 -29.10
C SER A 158 -9.85 -1.99 -29.89
N ILE A 159 -10.49 -2.95 -30.52
CA ILE A 159 -9.92 -3.84 -31.54
C ILE A 159 -10.78 -3.67 -32.79
N GLU A 160 -10.16 -3.35 -33.92
CA GLU A 160 -10.83 -3.14 -35.18
C GLU A 160 -10.30 -4.13 -36.25
N ASP A 161 -11.15 -4.55 -37.14
CA ASP A 161 -10.74 -5.30 -38.31
C ASP A 161 -10.11 -4.38 -39.38
N LYS A 162 -9.61 -4.98 -40.45
CA LYS A 162 -9.00 -4.24 -41.57
C LYS A 162 -9.96 -3.25 -42.30
N ASN A 163 -11.26 -3.34 -42.06
CA ASN A 163 -12.28 -2.49 -42.63
C ASN A 163 -12.78 -1.41 -41.66
N GLY A 164 -12.22 -1.34 -40.46
CA GLY A 164 -12.61 -0.41 -39.40
C GLY A 164 -13.82 -0.87 -38.58
N THR A 165 -14.23 -2.15 -38.70
CA THR A 165 -15.31 -2.70 -37.89
C THR A 165 -14.78 -2.97 -36.47
N ILE A 166 -15.43 -2.38 -35.45
CA ILE A 166 -15.08 -2.61 -34.07
C ILE A 166 -15.45 -4.04 -33.67
N LEU A 167 -14.44 -4.81 -33.22
CA LEU A 167 -14.59 -6.19 -32.75
C LEU A 167 -14.68 -6.24 -31.20
N TYR A 168 -14.14 -5.22 -30.51
CA TYR A 168 -14.14 -5.08 -29.04
C TYR A 168 -14.05 -3.60 -28.66
#